data_0b5487b65a0d6ee23f375a293e156a37
#
_entry.id   0b5487b65a0d6ee23f375a293e156a37
#
_cell.length_a   1.000
_cell.length_b   1.000
_cell.length_c   1.000
_cell.angle_alpha   90.00
_cell.angle_beta   90.00
_cell.angle_gamma   90.00
#
_symmetry.space_group_name_H-M   'P 1'
#
loop_
_entity.id
_entity.type
_entity.pdbx_description
1 polymer ?
#
loop_
_entity_poly.entity_id
_entity_poly.type
_entity_poly.pdbx_seq_one_letter_code
_entity_poly.pdbx_strand_id
1 'polypeptide(L)'
;GGEIILVGAGPGDAGLLTLRGLQVLQDADVVFYDHLVTDGVRELIRRDAEQICVGKRASEHSVPQHDTNQMLVDAAKAGKTVVRLKGGDPFIFGRGGEELQAAAEAGIPFQVVPGITAASAVTAYAGIPLTHRDYAQSVTFVTGHYKADSTPFDWSHLAQSRQTLAIYMGTMKAADISEQLIQHGREATTP
;
A
#
# COMPACT_ATOMS: atom_id res chain seq x y z
N GLY A 1 -12.48 10.60 -22.88
CA GLY A 1 -12.37 11.27 -21.61
C GLY A 1 -11.26 10.66 -20.76
N GLY A 2 -10.90 11.38 -19.69
CA GLY A 2 -9.85 10.93 -18.79
C GLY A 2 -10.30 9.85 -17.83
N GLU A 3 -9.36 9.16 -17.25
CA GLU A 3 -9.59 8.14 -16.23
C GLU A 3 -8.46 8.13 -15.20
N ILE A 4 -8.73 7.56 -14.05
CA ILE A 4 -7.75 7.34 -12.99
C ILE A 4 -7.57 5.85 -12.78
N ILE A 5 -6.32 5.38 -12.79
CA ILE A 5 -5.98 3.98 -12.55
C ILE A 5 -5.03 3.90 -11.37
N LEU A 6 -5.46 3.26 -10.29
CA LEU A 6 -4.58 2.93 -9.18
C LEU A 6 -3.80 1.66 -9.51
N VAL A 7 -2.48 1.71 -9.40
CA VAL A 7 -1.61 0.57 -9.70
C VAL A 7 -0.71 0.27 -8.51
N GLY A 8 -0.74 -0.96 -8.06
CA GLY A 8 0.20 -1.46 -7.06
C GLY A 8 1.54 -1.77 -7.71
N ALA A 9 2.59 -1.12 -7.21
CA ALA A 9 3.96 -1.32 -7.70
C ALA A 9 4.62 -2.58 -7.14
N GLY A 10 3.99 -3.23 -6.16
CA GLY A 10 4.61 -4.34 -5.46
C GLY A 10 5.69 -3.89 -4.47
N PRO A 11 6.57 -4.81 -4.03
CA PRO A 11 7.52 -4.54 -2.95
C PRO A 11 8.79 -3.81 -3.37
N GLY A 12 8.95 -3.49 -4.65
CA GLY A 12 10.10 -2.77 -5.15
C GLY A 12 10.83 -3.45 -6.30
N ASP A 13 10.83 -4.77 -6.35
CA ASP A 13 11.37 -5.54 -7.47
C ASP A 13 10.46 -5.37 -8.69
N ALA A 14 11.00 -4.84 -9.79
CA ALA A 14 10.25 -4.65 -11.02
C ALA A 14 9.68 -5.97 -11.57
N GLY A 15 10.31 -7.10 -11.30
CA GLY A 15 9.83 -8.42 -11.70
C GLY A 15 8.56 -8.85 -10.98
N LEU A 16 8.19 -8.16 -9.91
CA LEU A 16 6.96 -8.42 -9.14
C LEU A 16 5.83 -7.44 -9.45
N LEU A 17 6.01 -6.58 -10.45
CA LEU A 17 4.90 -5.81 -11.01
C LEU A 17 4.02 -6.75 -11.83
N THR A 18 2.71 -6.57 -11.75
CA THR A 18 1.81 -7.38 -12.59
C THR A 18 1.96 -7.02 -14.06
N LEU A 19 1.62 -7.95 -14.93
CA LEU A 19 1.59 -7.69 -16.37
C LEU A 19 0.60 -6.56 -16.71
N ARG A 20 -0.54 -6.53 -16.02
CA ARG A 20 -1.53 -5.46 -16.18
C ARG A 20 -0.94 -4.11 -15.74
N GLY A 21 -0.23 -4.10 -14.63
CA GLY A 21 0.45 -2.89 -14.16
C GLY A 21 1.44 -2.34 -15.19
N LEU A 22 2.24 -3.22 -15.77
CA LEU A 22 3.17 -2.84 -16.84
C LEU A 22 2.44 -2.22 -18.03
N GLN A 23 1.37 -2.85 -18.48
CA GLN A 23 0.59 -2.36 -19.62
C GLN A 23 0.02 -0.95 -19.34
N VAL A 24 -0.51 -0.75 -18.14
CA VAL A 24 -1.06 0.54 -17.73
C VAL A 24 0.03 1.61 -17.68
N LEU A 25 1.22 1.30 -17.16
CA LEU A 25 2.34 2.24 -17.14
C LEU A 25 2.81 2.62 -18.54
N GLN A 26 2.73 1.71 -19.50
CA GLN A 26 3.09 1.97 -20.90
C GLN A 26 2.05 2.83 -21.64
N ASP A 27 0.83 2.91 -21.15
CA ASP A 27 -0.26 3.67 -21.75
C ASP A 27 -0.57 4.99 -21.01
N ALA A 28 0.10 5.25 -19.90
CA ALA A 28 -0.17 6.42 -19.06
C ALA A 28 0.25 7.74 -19.72
N ASP A 29 -0.55 8.79 -19.53
CA ASP A 29 -0.18 10.16 -19.87
C ASP A 29 0.57 10.84 -18.72
N VAL A 30 0.16 10.58 -17.49
CA VAL A 30 0.80 11.09 -16.28
C VAL A 30 0.76 10.05 -15.18
N VAL A 31 1.86 9.94 -14.44
CA VAL A 31 2.01 9.01 -13.31
C VAL A 31 2.35 9.80 -12.06
N PHE A 32 1.48 9.69 -11.05
CA PHE A 32 1.73 10.23 -9.72
C PHE A 32 2.23 9.09 -8.84
N TYR A 33 3.42 9.21 -8.29
CA TYR A 33 4.05 8.14 -7.51
C TYR A 33 4.57 8.65 -6.17
N ASP A 34 4.73 7.75 -5.21
CA ASP A 34 5.35 8.05 -3.92
C ASP A 34 6.80 7.56 -3.86
N HIS A 35 7.49 7.89 -2.77
CA HIS A 35 8.91 7.56 -2.59
C HIS A 35 9.18 6.06 -2.40
N LEU A 36 8.15 5.25 -2.15
CA LEU A 36 8.30 3.80 -2.01
C LEU A 36 8.44 3.10 -3.36
N VAL A 37 8.09 3.79 -4.44
CA VAL A 37 8.24 3.24 -5.79
C VAL A 37 9.71 3.32 -6.19
N THR A 38 10.31 2.18 -6.50
CA THR A 38 11.72 2.08 -6.85
C THR A 38 12.00 2.60 -8.27
N ASP A 39 13.25 2.94 -8.54
CA ASP A 39 13.70 3.34 -9.87
C ASP A 39 13.45 2.25 -10.90
N GLY A 40 13.65 0.97 -10.54
CA GLY A 40 13.40 -0.15 -11.44
C GLY A 40 11.95 -0.23 -11.92
N VAL A 41 10.99 0.07 -11.05
CA VAL A 41 9.57 0.14 -11.45
C VAL A 41 9.32 1.41 -12.26
N ARG A 42 9.87 2.55 -11.86
CA ARG A 42 9.69 3.81 -12.60
C ARG A 42 10.21 3.76 -14.02
N GLU A 43 11.27 3.00 -14.27
CA GLU A 43 11.83 2.81 -15.62
C GLU A 43 10.85 2.10 -16.56
N LEU A 44 9.83 1.43 -16.03
CA LEU A 44 8.79 0.76 -16.82
C LEU A 44 7.67 1.71 -17.26
N ILE A 45 7.65 2.94 -16.77
CA ILE A 45 6.71 3.96 -17.21
C ILE A 45 7.05 4.38 -18.64
N ARG A 46 6.02 4.60 -19.46
CA ARG A 46 6.23 5.11 -20.82
C ARG A 46 7.12 6.34 -20.78
N ARG A 47 8.10 6.40 -21.66
CA ARG A 47 9.12 7.46 -21.66
C ARG A 47 8.53 8.87 -21.76
N ASP A 48 7.45 9.04 -22.52
CA ASP A 48 6.82 10.32 -22.76
C ASP A 48 5.82 10.73 -21.67
N ALA A 49 5.53 9.87 -20.70
CA ALA A 49 4.62 10.19 -19.63
C ALA A 49 5.24 11.20 -18.65
N GLU A 50 4.42 12.13 -18.20
CA GLU A 50 4.81 13.02 -17.11
C GLU A 50 4.86 12.23 -15.80
N GLN A 51 5.89 12.44 -14.98
CA GLN A 51 6.05 11.76 -13.70
C GLN A 51 6.10 12.79 -12.57
N ILE A 52 5.20 12.65 -11.59
CA ILE A 52 5.07 13.59 -10.48
C ILE A 52 5.19 12.80 -9.17
N CYS A 53 6.17 13.16 -8.34
CA CYS A 53 6.33 12.60 -7.01
C CYS A 53 5.42 13.34 -6.02
N VAL A 54 4.53 12.61 -5.36
CA VAL A 54 3.61 13.16 -4.36
C VAL A 54 3.95 12.74 -2.94
N GLY A 55 4.73 11.67 -2.77
CA GLY A 55 5.21 11.22 -1.47
C GLY A 55 6.71 11.43 -1.37
N LYS A 56 7.16 12.25 -0.42
CA LYS A 56 8.58 12.50 -0.17
C LYS A 56 9.07 11.74 1.04
N ARG A 57 10.40 11.66 1.22
CA ARG A 57 11.01 11.05 2.39
C ARG A 57 10.56 11.76 3.68
N ALA A 58 10.62 11.06 4.80
CA ALA A 58 10.12 11.54 6.09
C ALA A 58 10.67 12.91 6.52
N SER A 59 11.88 13.30 6.07
CA SER A 59 12.50 14.59 6.35
C SER A 59 12.02 15.74 5.46
N GLU A 60 11.19 15.44 4.45
CA GLU A 60 10.68 16.40 3.48
C GLU A 60 9.16 16.44 3.54
N HIS A 61 8.58 17.56 3.12
CA HIS A 61 7.12 17.68 3.08
C HIS A 61 6.54 16.83 1.95
N SER A 62 5.62 15.93 2.31
CA SER A 62 4.78 15.22 1.35
C SER A 62 3.64 16.12 0.89
N VAL A 63 3.12 15.87 -0.31
CA VAL A 63 1.86 16.47 -0.75
C VAL A 63 0.73 15.92 0.13
N PRO A 64 -0.11 16.75 0.76
CA PRO A 64 -1.26 16.27 1.53
C PRO A 64 -2.18 15.39 0.69
N GLN A 65 -2.80 14.38 1.30
CA GLN A 65 -3.67 13.44 0.57
C GLN A 65 -4.81 14.13 -0.18
N HIS A 66 -5.40 15.15 0.43
CA HIS A 66 -6.46 15.91 -0.22
C HIS A 66 -5.97 16.59 -1.51
N ASP A 67 -4.77 17.16 -1.48
CA ASP A 67 -4.17 17.81 -2.65
C ASP A 67 -3.80 16.77 -3.72
N THR A 68 -3.29 15.62 -3.33
CA THR A 68 -3.03 14.52 -4.25
C THR A 68 -4.32 14.08 -4.94
N ASN A 69 -5.40 13.89 -4.19
CA ASN A 69 -6.70 13.54 -4.75
C ASN A 69 -7.16 14.58 -5.79
N GLN A 70 -7.00 15.85 -5.47
CA GLN A 70 -7.39 16.93 -6.38
C GLN A 70 -6.53 16.95 -7.64
N MET A 71 -5.23 16.73 -7.52
CA MET A 71 -4.31 16.65 -8.67
C MET A 71 -4.70 15.51 -9.62
N LEU A 72 -5.06 14.34 -9.08
CA LEU A 72 -5.53 13.20 -9.88
C LEU A 72 -6.81 13.56 -10.66
N VAL A 73 -7.76 14.15 -9.96
CA VAL A 73 -9.04 14.55 -10.55
C VAL A 73 -8.85 15.63 -11.64
N ASP A 74 -8.04 16.64 -11.38
CA ASP A 74 -7.78 17.71 -12.34
C ASP A 74 -7.13 17.18 -13.61
N ALA A 75 -6.15 16.28 -13.48
CA ALA A 75 -5.50 15.67 -14.64
C ALA A 75 -6.47 14.82 -15.47
N ALA A 76 -7.33 14.06 -14.80
CA ALA A 76 -8.34 13.26 -15.49
C ALA A 76 -9.38 14.12 -16.18
N LYS A 77 -9.81 15.22 -15.56
CA LYS A 77 -10.73 16.18 -16.19
C LYS A 77 -10.12 16.84 -17.43
N ALA A 78 -8.81 16.96 -17.47
CA ALA A 78 -8.10 17.43 -18.67
C ALA A 78 -8.00 16.38 -19.78
N GLY A 79 -8.61 15.21 -19.61
CA GLY A 79 -8.68 14.16 -20.61
C GLY A 79 -7.54 13.15 -20.57
N LYS A 80 -6.70 13.20 -19.53
CA LYS A 80 -5.51 12.32 -19.43
C LYS A 80 -5.84 10.95 -18.86
N THR A 81 -5.07 9.96 -19.28
CA THR A 81 -4.97 8.67 -18.58
C THR A 81 -4.02 8.85 -17.41
N VAL A 82 -4.59 8.89 -16.22
CA VAL A 82 -3.86 9.22 -14.98
C VAL A 82 -3.60 7.93 -14.22
N VAL A 83 -2.33 7.68 -13.89
CA VAL A 83 -1.94 6.54 -13.07
C VAL A 83 -1.48 7.03 -11.70
N ARG A 84 -2.03 6.44 -10.64
CA ARG A 84 -1.52 6.58 -9.28
C ARG A 84 -0.75 5.32 -8.94
N LEU A 85 0.56 5.42 -8.93
CA LEU A 85 1.46 4.29 -8.68
C LEU A 85 1.86 4.27 -7.21
N LYS A 86 1.51 3.19 -6.52
CA LYS A 86 1.66 3.05 -5.08
C LYS A 86 2.50 1.83 -4.74
N GLY A 87 3.40 1.95 -3.77
CA GLY A 87 4.15 0.79 -3.25
C GLY A 87 3.19 -0.28 -2.72
N GLY A 88 3.55 -1.56 -2.88
CA GLY A 88 2.72 -2.66 -2.44
C GLY A 88 1.41 -2.79 -3.21
N ASP A 89 0.30 -2.80 -2.47
CA ASP A 89 -1.06 -2.89 -3.00
C ASP A 89 -1.84 -1.62 -2.63
N PRO A 90 -2.64 -1.04 -3.56
CA PRO A 90 -3.33 0.22 -3.32
C PRO A 90 -4.34 0.21 -2.18
N PHE A 91 -4.89 -0.98 -1.85
CA PHE A 91 -5.96 -1.12 -0.85
C PHE A 91 -5.50 -1.68 0.49
N ILE A 92 -4.19 -1.94 0.65
CA ILE A 92 -3.66 -2.42 1.92
C ILE A 92 -2.81 -1.30 2.53
N PHE A 93 -3.41 -0.57 3.48
CA PHE A 93 -2.82 0.61 4.16
C PHE A 93 -2.22 1.64 3.20
N GLY A 94 -2.85 1.81 2.04
CA GLY A 94 -2.38 2.69 0.98
C GLY A 94 -3.26 3.91 0.69
N ARG A 95 -4.33 4.10 1.44
CA ARG A 95 -5.32 5.17 1.25
C ARG A 95 -5.96 5.17 -0.15
N GLY A 96 -5.88 4.05 -0.87
CA GLY A 96 -6.46 3.91 -2.21
C GLY A 96 -7.98 4.10 -2.23
N GLY A 97 -8.68 3.71 -1.16
CA GLY A 97 -10.11 3.95 -1.02
C GLY A 97 -10.48 5.42 -1.05
N GLU A 98 -9.66 6.27 -0.40
CA GLU A 98 -9.87 7.74 -0.42
C GLU A 98 -9.65 8.32 -1.81
N GLU A 99 -8.65 7.85 -2.52
CA GLU A 99 -8.34 8.29 -3.89
C GLU A 99 -9.47 7.92 -4.86
N LEU A 100 -10.01 6.71 -4.74
CA LEU A 100 -11.16 6.29 -5.54
C LEU A 100 -12.43 7.03 -5.18
N GLN A 101 -12.65 7.32 -3.92
CA GLN A 101 -13.80 8.11 -3.49
C GLN A 101 -13.79 9.50 -4.15
N ALA A 102 -12.63 10.15 -4.20
CA ALA A 102 -12.48 11.43 -4.88
C ALA A 102 -12.80 11.33 -6.38
N ALA A 103 -12.36 10.26 -7.03
CA ALA A 103 -12.66 10.00 -8.44
C ALA A 103 -14.17 9.82 -8.65
N ALA A 104 -14.81 9.01 -7.81
CA ALA A 104 -16.25 8.75 -7.89
C ALA A 104 -17.08 10.01 -7.69
N GLU A 105 -16.74 10.82 -6.69
CA GLU A 105 -17.41 12.09 -6.41
C GLU A 105 -17.29 13.10 -7.57
N ALA A 106 -16.19 13.03 -8.31
CA ALA A 106 -15.94 13.87 -9.46
C ALA A 106 -16.51 13.28 -10.78
N GLY A 107 -17.13 12.10 -10.73
CA GLY A 107 -17.66 11.43 -11.92
C GLY A 107 -16.58 10.92 -12.88
N ILE A 108 -15.37 10.68 -12.38
CA ILE A 108 -14.24 10.19 -13.18
C ILE A 108 -14.24 8.65 -13.21
N PRO A 109 -14.16 8.01 -14.39
CA PRO A 109 -13.97 6.56 -14.47
C PRO A 109 -12.66 6.14 -13.79
N PHE A 110 -12.67 5.01 -13.10
CA PHE A 110 -11.49 4.53 -12.41
C PHE A 110 -11.36 3.00 -12.47
N GLN A 111 -10.13 2.54 -12.31
CA GLN A 111 -9.78 1.13 -12.20
C GLN A 111 -8.75 0.96 -11.09
N VAL A 112 -8.65 -0.26 -10.58
CA VAL A 112 -7.61 -0.64 -9.62
C VAL A 112 -6.89 -1.88 -10.14
N VAL A 113 -5.56 -1.80 -10.19
CA VAL A 113 -4.70 -2.94 -10.51
C VAL A 113 -3.97 -3.32 -9.22
N PRO A 114 -4.20 -4.53 -8.70
CA PRO A 114 -3.57 -4.95 -7.44
C PRO A 114 -2.05 -5.10 -7.59
N GLY A 115 -1.38 -5.13 -6.46
CA GLY A 115 0.04 -5.40 -6.39
C GLY A 115 0.37 -6.33 -5.24
N ILE A 116 1.61 -6.80 -5.20
CA ILE A 116 2.07 -7.67 -4.13
C ILE A 116 2.37 -6.80 -2.91
N THR A 117 1.59 -7.03 -1.84
CA THR A 117 1.78 -6.33 -0.58
C THR A 117 3.03 -6.82 0.16
N ALA A 118 3.62 -5.97 1.00
CA ALA A 118 4.86 -6.27 1.71
C ALA A 118 4.81 -7.58 2.51
N ALA A 119 3.70 -7.87 3.17
CA ALA A 119 3.59 -9.11 3.96
C ALA A 119 3.75 -10.36 3.10
N SER A 120 3.17 -10.38 1.90
CA SER A 120 3.32 -11.50 0.97
C SER A 120 4.74 -11.61 0.43
N ALA A 121 5.35 -10.49 0.05
CA ALA A 121 6.68 -10.49 -0.55
C ALA A 121 7.78 -10.84 0.44
N VAL A 122 7.79 -10.19 1.61
CA VAL A 122 8.83 -10.40 2.63
C VAL A 122 8.81 -11.83 3.14
N THR A 123 7.64 -12.38 3.41
CA THR A 123 7.51 -13.77 3.90
C THR A 123 7.89 -14.77 2.82
N ALA A 124 7.55 -14.53 1.56
CA ALA A 124 7.95 -15.39 0.45
C ALA A 124 9.48 -15.43 0.28
N TYR A 125 10.14 -14.27 0.32
CA TYR A 125 11.60 -14.21 0.22
C TYR A 125 12.29 -14.87 1.42
N ALA A 126 11.71 -14.78 2.61
CA ALA A 126 12.26 -15.41 3.81
C ALA A 126 11.94 -16.91 3.89
N GLY A 127 11.08 -17.42 3.02
CA GLY A 127 10.63 -18.81 3.08
C GLY A 127 9.69 -19.11 4.24
N ILE A 128 8.97 -18.09 4.72
CA ILE A 128 8.04 -18.21 5.85
C ILE A 128 6.61 -18.03 5.33
N PRO A 129 5.79 -19.09 5.30
CA PRO A 129 4.40 -18.94 4.85
C PRO A 129 3.58 -18.11 5.83
N LEU A 130 2.72 -17.21 5.32
CA LEU A 130 1.80 -16.43 6.14
C LEU A 130 0.74 -17.30 6.82
N THR A 131 0.31 -18.35 6.17
CA THR A 131 -0.61 -19.33 6.73
C THR A 131 0.04 -20.70 6.66
N HIS A 132 -0.37 -21.60 7.56
CA HIS A 132 0.08 -22.97 7.56
C HIS A 132 -1.04 -23.86 8.08
N ARG A 133 -1.27 -24.96 7.39
CA ARG A 133 -2.36 -25.90 7.71
C ARG A 133 -2.36 -26.33 9.18
N ASP A 134 -1.17 -26.51 9.76
CA ASP A 134 -1.04 -27.03 11.13
C ASP A 134 -0.86 -25.95 12.18
N TYR A 135 -0.42 -24.73 11.80
CA TYR A 135 0.02 -23.71 12.77
C TYR A 135 -0.79 -22.42 12.74
N ALA A 136 -1.23 -21.97 11.59
CA ALA A 136 -1.93 -20.69 11.46
C ALA A 136 -2.98 -20.72 10.35
N GLN A 137 -4.25 -20.75 10.74
CA GLN A 137 -5.37 -20.81 9.81
C GLN A 137 -5.89 -19.41 9.43
N SER A 138 -5.30 -18.35 10.01
CA SER A 138 -5.72 -16.96 9.71
C SER A 138 -4.51 -16.04 9.73
N VAL A 139 -4.67 -14.91 9.04
CA VAL A 139 -3.70 -13.80 9.04
C VAL A 139 -4.47 -12.53 9.34
N THR A 140 -3.95 -11.74 10.26
CA THR A 140 -4.48 -10.40 10.53
C THR A 140 -3.44 -9.36 10.14
N PHE A 141 -3.81 -8.45 9.24
CA PHE A 141 -2.99 -7.30 8.89
C PHE A 141 -3.36 -6.14 9.81
N VAL A 142 -2.37 -5.57 10.46
CA VAL A 142 -2.56 -4.40 11.31
C VAL A 142 -1.53 -3.34 10.92
N THR A 143 -1.91 -2.07 11.12
CA THR A 143 -0.98 -0.97 10.97
C THR A 143 -0.54 -0.46 12.34
N GLY A 144 0.76 -0.22 12.51
CA GLY A 144 1.28 0.46 13.68
C GLY A 144 1.07 1.97 13.61
N HIS A 145 0.57 2.49 12.49
CA HIS A 145 0.30 3.90 12.27
C HIS A 145 -1.20 4.14 12.09
N TYR A 146 -1.83 4.80 13.06
CA TYR A 146 -3.27 5.09 13.08
C TYR A 146 -3.52 6.53 13.51
N LYS A 147 -4.74 7.03 13.23
CA LYS A 147 -5.13 8.37 13.69
C LYS A 147 -5.16 8.42 15.22
N ALA A 148 -4.79 9.56 15.79
CA ALA A 148 -4.74 9.76 17.24
C ALA A 148 -6.11 9.59 17.92
N ASP A 149 -7.20 9.83 17.20
CA ASP A 149 -8.58 9.68 17.67
C ASP A 149 -9.19 8.30 17.34
N SER A 150 -8.42 7.40 16.75
CA SER A 150 -8.89 6.06 16.41
C SER A 150 -9.01 5.18 17.65
N THR A 151 -9.88 4.17 17.56
CA THR A 151 -10.00 3.13 18.59
C THR A 151 -8.64 2.42 18.75
N PRO A 152 -8.14 2.26 19.98
CA PRO A 152 -6.92 1.51 20.24
C PRO A 152 -7.01 0.07 19.72
N PHE A 153 -5.86 -0.56 19.49
CA PHE A 153 -5.81 -1.97 19.12
C PHE A 153 -6.50 -2.84 20.16
N ASP A 154 -7.26 -3.81 19.71
CA ASP A 154 -7.75 -4.89 20.55
C ASP A 154 -6.64 -5.94 20.74
N TRP A 155 -5.76 -5.71 21.70
CA TRP A 155 -4.63 -6.58 21.97
C TRP A 155 -5.07 -7.99 22.37
N SER A 156 -6.22 -8.13 23.04
CA SER A 156 -6.75 -9.45 23.39
C SER A 156 -7.04 -10.29 22.14
N HIS A 157 -7.64 -9.68 21.12
CA HIS A 157 -7.89 -10.35 19.86
C HIS A 157 -6.59 -10.64 19.10
N LEU A 158 -5.69 -9.67 19.03
CA LEU A 158 -4.42 -9.80 18.32
C LEU A 158 -3.47 -10.83 18.97
N ALA A 159 -3.59 -11.05 20.28
CA ALA A 159 -2.78 -12.00 21.02
C ALA A 159 -3.24 -13.46 20.87
N GLN A 160 -4.41 -13.73 20.28
CA GLN A 160 -4.91 -15.09 20.10
C GLN A 160 -3.93 -15.97 19.33
N SER A 161 -3.81 -17.21 19.76
CA SER A 161 -2.96 -18.19 19.10
C SER A 161 -3.53 -18.64 17.75
N ARG A 162 -2.71 -19.32 16.94
CA ARG A 162 -3.06 -19.92 15.64
C ARG A 162 -3.43 -18.89 14.57
N GLN A 163 -3.08 -17.63 14.77
CA GLN A 163 -3.14 -16.61 13.74
C GLN A 163 -1.77 -15.98 13.54
N THR A 164 -1.49 -15.60 12.32
CA THR A 164 -0.32 -14.79 11.97
C THR A 164 -0.69 -13.32 12.07
N LEU A 165 0.18 -12.52 12.68
CA LEU A 165 0.07 -11.07 12.67
C LEU A 165 1.09 -10.50 11.70
N ALA A 166 0.62 -9.70 10.76
CA ALA A 166 1.47 -8.93 9.87
C ALA A 166 1.31 -7.46 10.20
N ILE A 167 2.35 -6.86 10.78
CA ILE A 167 2.31 -5.48 11.29
C ILE A 167 3.02 -4.55 10.33
N TYR A 168 2.25 -3.62 9.76
CA TYR A 168 2.72 -2.63 8.78
C TYR A 168 3.08 -1.31 9.48
N MET A 169 4.13 -0.64 8.99
CA MET A 169 4.47 0.75 9.30
C MET A 169 4.33 1.13 10.78
N GLY A 170 5.18 0.56 11.63
CA GLY A 170 5.07 0.80 13.05
C GLY A 170 5.54 2.20 13.44
N THR A 171 4.65 3.01 13.99
CA THR A 171 5.05 4.08 14.90
C THR A 171 5.38 3.50 16.28
N MET A 172 4.88 2.30 16.56
CA MET A 172 5.20 1.55 17.78
C MET A 172 6.50 0.76 17.58
N LYS A 173 7.33 0.71 18.62
CA LYS A 173 8.54 -0.11 18.61
C LYS A 173 8.18 -1.60 18.72
N ALA A 174 8.97 -2.44 18.07
CA ALA A 174 8.78 -3.90 18.11
C ALA A 174 8.73 -4.44 19.55
N ALA A 175 9.56 -3.90 20.44
CA ALA A 175 9.56 -4.29 21.86
C ALA A 175 8.21 -4.00 22.53
N ASP A 176 7.61 -2.85 22.27
CA ASP A 176 6.31 -2.47 22.83
C ASP A 176 5.19 -3.38 22.33
N ILE A 177 5.22 -3.70 21.04
CA ILE A 177 4.27 -4.64 20.42
C ILE A 177 4.39 -6.02 21.06
N SER A 178 5.61 -6.53 21.20
CA SER A 178 5.88 -7.82 21.83
C SER A 178 5.38 -7.87 23.26
N GLU A 179 5.63 -6.82 24.04
CA GLU A 179 5.18 -6.71 25.43
C GLU A 179 3.65 -6.75 25.52
N GLN A 180 2.94 -6.00 24.69
CA GLN A 180 1.48 -5.99 24.66
C GLN A 180 0.90 -7.36 24.29
N LEU A 181 1.48 -8.02 23.30
CA LEU A 181 1.01 -9.36 22.89
C LEU A 181 1.21 -10.40 24.00
N ILE A 182 2.34 -10.37 24.69
CA ILE A 182 2.63 -11.28 25.80
C ILE A 182 1.68 -11.01 26.97
N GLN A 183 1.46 -9.75 27.34
CA GLN A 183 0.55 -9.38 28.42
C GLN A 183 -0.89 -9.82 28.15
N HIS A 184 -1.32 -9.90 26.89
CA HIS A 184 -2.67 -10.30 26.51
C HIS A 184 -2.78 -11.79 26.15
N GLY A 185 -1.78 -12.59 26.46
CA GLY A 185 -1.86 -14.04 26.44
C GLY A 185 -1.04 -14.76 25.38
N ARG A 186 -0.29 -14.06 24.53
CA ARG A 186 0.58 -14.73 23.56
C ARG A 186 1.84 -15.25 24.25
N GLU A 187 2.28 -16.46 23.91
CA GLU A 187 3.48 -17.03 24.51
C GLU A 187 4.73 -16.26 24.10
N ALA A 188 5.65 -16.03 25.06
CA ALA A 188 6.88 -15.27 24.82
C ALA A 188 7.81 -15.92 23.78
N THR A 189 7.69 -17.24 23.57
CA THR A 189 8.49 -18.01 22.60
C THR A 189 7.93 -18.01 21.19
N THR A 190 6.76 -17.38 20.95
CA THR A 190 6.18 -17.28 19.61
C THR A 190 7.08 -16.43 18.70
N PRO A 191 7.51 -16.95 17.53
CA PRO A 191 8.37 -16.24 16.61
C PRO A 191 7.65 -15.07 15.90
#